data_0c1a24cd94012fdae898323c7a0522d4
#
_entry.id   0c1a24cd94012fdae898323c7a0522d4
#
_cell.length_a   1.000
_cell.length_b   1.000
_cell.length_c   1.000
_cell.angle_alpha   90.00
_cell.angle_beta   90.00
_cell.angle_gamma   90.00
#
_symmetry.space_group_name_H-M   'P 1'
#
loop_
_entity.id
_entity.type
_entity.pdbx_description
1 polymer ?
#
loop_
_entity_poly.entity_id
_entity_poly.type
_entity_poly.pdbx_seq_one_letter_code
_entity_poly.pdbx_strand_id
1 'polypeptide(L)'
;DSIGVELSTMLTNKLEANFATRFDKYDDKSSNVGSRNSMMASFAYRPNDDLLIRFSASESFRAPDMNYLFQEASSGFYNGFQDYVACYAYTQANPAVYNYADYTECEVGQGSVQALLSGNTTLKEEEGENFQLGLVWNINNNLDLTIDLYEVLLESAVTRESPYTINYAEGKCT
;
A
#
# COMPACT_ATOMS: atom_id res chain seq x y z
N ASP A 1 12.94 -14.98 11.71
CA ASP A 1 13.21 -14.78 13.14
C ASP A 1 12.92 -13.34 13.51
N SER A 2 12.36 -13.12 14.73
CA SER A 2 12.10 -11.78 15.22
C SER A 2 12.41 -11.66 16.71
N ILE A 3 12.82 -10.47 17.12
CA ILE A 3 12.98 -10.10 18.53
C ILE A 3 12.38 -8.70 18.73
N GLY A 4 11.59 -8.54 19.78
CA GLY A 4 11.00 -7.25 20.16
C GLY A 4 11.29 -6.90 21.60
N VAL A 5 11.41 -5.61 21.86
CA VAL A 5 11.54 -5.04 23.21
C VAL A 5 10.53 -3.92 23.35
N GLU A 6 9.85 -3.91 24.48
CA GLU A 6 8.88 -2.88 24.84
C GLU A 6 9.22 -2.31 26.22
N LEU A 7 9.14 -1.00 26.33
CA LEU A 7 9.29 -0.25 27.57
C LEU A 7 8.04 0.60 27.82
N SER A 8 7.36 0.33 28.91
CA SER A 8 6.21 1.11 29.37
C SER A 8 6.58 1.80 30.69
N THR A 9 6.38 3.11 30.77
CA THR A 9 6.77 3.88 31.95
C THR A 9 5.84 5.07 32.21
N MET A 10 5.66 5.38 33.47
CA MET A 10 5.04 6.64 33.90
C MET A 10 6.11 7.72 34.00
N LEU A 11 6.11 8.68 33.09
CA LEU A 11 7.02 9.83 33.12
C LEU A 11 6.64 10.81 34.23
N THR A 12 5.34 10.95 34.46
CA THR A 12 4.76 11.70 35.59
C THR A 12 3.48 11.00 36.05
N ASN A 13 2.86 11.44 37.13
CA ASN A 13 1.56 10.90 37.58
C ASN A 13 0.42 11.06 36.56
N LYS A 14 0.65 11.83 35.49
CA LYS A 14 -0.35 12.16 34.46
C LYS A 14 0.09 11.80 33.04
N LEU A 15 1.33 11.40 32.86
CA LEU A 15 1.91 11.12 31.55
C LEU A 15 2.55 9.73 31.54
N GLU A 16 1.94 8.86 30.78
CA GLU A 16 2.44 7.54 30.45
C GLU A 16 3.10 7.56 29.09
N ALA A 17 4.19 6.82 28.91
CA ALA A 17 4.89 6.65 27.64
C ALA A 17 5.21 5.20 27.41
N ASN A 18 5.00 4.74 26.18
CA ASN A 18 5.39 3.42 25.72
C ASN A 18 6.32 3.56 24.51
N PHE A 19 7.38 2.78 24.50
CA PHE A 19 8.33 2.67 23.42
C PHE A 19 8.51 1.20 23.08
N ALA A 20 8.41 0.85 21.81
CA ALA A 20 8.69 -0.50 21.36
C ALA A 20 9.60 -0.47 20.14
N THR A 21 10.43 -1.48 20.03
CA THR A 21 11.20 -1.76 18.83
C THR A 21 11.20 -3.25 18.55
N ARG A 22 11.10 -3.60 17.28
CA ARG A 22 11.11 -4.97 16.83
C ARG A 22 12.08 -5.10 15.66
N PHE A 23 12.99 -6.05 15.80
CA PHE A 23 13.90 -6.44 14.76
C PHE A 23 13.40 -7.75 14.15
N ASP A 24 13.22 -7.78 12.84
CA ASP A 24 12.83 -8.94 12.06
C ASP A 24 13.93 -9.30 11.07
N LYS A 25 14.25 -10.59 10.99
CA LYS A 25 15.17 -11.13 10.01
C LYS A 25 14.44 -12.15 9.15
N TYR A 26 14.45 -11.89 7.86
CA TYR A 26 13.96 -12.79 6.83
C TYR A 26 15.14 -13.51 6.18
N ASP A 27 14.98 -14.81 6.01
CA ASP A 27 15.94 -15.65 5.30
C ASP A 27 15.20 -16.30 4.14
N ASP A 28 15.04 -15.54 3.08
CA ASP A 28 14.44 -15.98 1.83
C ASP A 28 15.50 -15.99 0.71
N LYS A 29 15.16 -16.61 -0.40
CA LYS A 29 16.06 -16.70 -1.56
C LYS A 29 15.99 -15.46 -2.48
N SER A 30 15.17 -14.45 -2.16
CA SER A 30 15.04 -13.25 -2.98
C SER A 30 16.23 -12.31 -2.83
N SER A 31 16.91 -12.34 -1.68
CA SER A 31 18.03 -11.45 -1.31
C SER A 31 17.66 -9.96 -1.21
N ASN A 32 16.41 -9.60 -1.35
CA ASN A 32 15.95 -8.20 -1.32
C ASN A 32 15.26 -7.84 0.00
N VAL A 33 14.63 -8.83 0.66
CA VAL A 33 14.05 -8.71 1.98
C VAL A 33 15.03 -9.28 2.99
N GLY A 34 15.84 -8.44 3.61
CA GLY A 34 16.87 -8.90 4.55
C GLY A 34 16.39 -8.82 5.99
N SER A 35 16.82 -7.79 6.69
CA SER A 35 16.40 -7.51 8.06
C SER A 35 15.79 -6.13 8.16
N ARG A 36 14.78 -6.00 9.01
CA ARG A 36 14.08 -4.73 9.26
C ARG A 36 13.95 -4.47 10.74
N ASN A 37 14.00 -3.19 11.08
CA ASN A 37 13.67 -2.69 12.39
C ASN A 37 12.43 -1.81 12.28
N SER A 38 11.44 -2.05 13.12
CA SER A 38 10.27 -1.20 13.25
C SER A 38 10.18 -0.63 14.65
N MET A 39 9.73 0.61 14.76
CA MET A 39 9.65 1.34 16.02
C MET A 39 8.23 1.82 16.26
N MET A 40 7.89 1.97 17.54
CA MET A 40 6.65 2.57 17.99
C MET A 40 6.93 3.45 19.19
N ALA A 41 6.28 4.61 19.23
CA ALA A 41 6.19 5.44 20.42
C ALA A 41 4.74 5.85 20.66
N SER A 42 4.29 5.78 21.90
CA SER A 42 2.98 6.31 22.27
C SER A 42 3.01 7.03 23.61
N PHE A 43 2.12 8.00 23.74
CA PHE A 43 1.97 8.83 24.92
C PHE A 43 0.49 8.93 25.29
N ALA A 44 0.20 8.83 26.58
CA ALA A 44 -1.13 9.05 27.12
C ALA A 44 -1.04 10.08 28.26
N TYR A 45 -1.65 11.23 28.05
CA TYR A 45 -1.65 12.32 28.99
C TYR A 45 -3.05 12.51 29.61
N ARG A 46 -3.13 12.41 30.94
CA ARG A 46 -4.34 12.59 31.73
C ARG A 46 -4.19 13.81 32.62
N PRO A 47 -4.53 15.03 32.14
CA PRO A 47 -4.47 16.24 32.96
C PRO A 47 -5.38 16.18 34.19
N ASN A 48 -6.52 15.52 34.06
CA ASN A 48 -7.48 15.21 35.13
C ASN A 48 -8.16 13.87 34.84
N ASP A 49 -9.09 13.44 35.68
CA ASP A 49 -9.78 12.13 35.57
C ASP A 49 -10.75 12.06 34.38
N ASP A 50 -11.20 13.21 33.87
CA ASP A 50 -12.20 13.32 32.81
C ASP A 50 -11.59 13.44 31.41
N LEU A 51 -10.29 13.72 31.28
CA LEU A 51 -9.65 14.01 30.01
C LEU A 51 -8.43 13.13 29.77
N LEU A 52 -8.42 12.45 28.63
CA LEU A 52 -7.27 11.72 28.10
C LEU A 52 -6.91 12.28 26.72
N ILE A 53 -5.67 12.64 26.55
CA ILE A 53 -5.05 12.96 25.25
C ILE A 53 -4.05 11.85 24.96
N ARG A 54 -4.15 11.24 23.78
CA ARG A 54 -3.26 10.16 23.36
C ARG A 54 -2.62 10.47 22.02
N PHE A 55 -1.36 10.12 21.90
CA PHE A 55 -0.60 10.21 20.66
C PHE A 55 0.12 8.90 20.43
N SER A 56 0.17 8.45 19.19
CA SER A 56 1.04 7.34 18.80
C SER A 56 1.64 7.57 17.41
N ALA A 57 2.87 7.11 17.26
CA ALA A 57 3.55 7.00 15.98
C ALA A 57 4.17 5.61 15.89
N SER A 58 4.01 4.96 14.76
CA SER A 58 4.55 3.61 14.56
C SER A 58 4.94 3.38 13.11
N GLU A 59 6.02 2.63 12.95
CA GLU A 59 6.44 2.05 11.69
C GLU A 59 5.96 0.60 11.60
N SER A 60 5.65 0.18 10.41
CA SER A 60 5.33 -1.20 10.09
C SER A 60 5.96 -1.58 8.76
N PHE A 61 6.14 -2.87 8.55
CA PHE A 61 6.55 -3.36 7.24
C PHE A 61 5.92 -4.74 6.99
N ARG A 62 5.84 -5.08 5.73
CA ARG A 62 5.36 -6.38 5.27
C ARG A 62 6.28 -6.90 4.18
N ALA A 63 6.85 -8.08 4.40
CA ALA A 63 7.55 -8.81 3.34
C ALA A 63 6.58 -9.21 2.23
N PRO A 64 6.98 -9.17 0.96
CA PRO A 64 6.17 -9.66 -0.14
C PRO A 64 5.78 -11.13 0.07
N ASP A 65 4.57 -11.49 -0.34
CA ASP A 65 4.11 -12.88 -0.32
C ASP A 65 4.98 -13.75 -1.23
N MET A 66 5.25 -14.99 -0.79
CA MET A 66 6.06 -15.96 -1.54
C MET A 66 5.52 -16.22 -2.95
N ASN A 67 4.21 -16.11 -3.15
CA ASN A 67 3.61 -16.23 -4.48
C ASN A 67 4.04 -15.08 -5.40
N TYR A 68 4.15 -13.86 -4.87
CA TYR A 68 4.62 -12.72 -5.65
C TYR A 68 6.11 -12.81 -5.97
N LEU A 69 6.90 -13.45 -5.11
CA LEU A 69 8.33 -13.62 -5.32
C LEU A 69 8.66 -14.79 -6.25
N PHE A 70 8.02 -15.95 -6.03
CA PHE A 70 8.48 -17.23 -6.57
C PHE A 70 7.45 -18.00 -7.37
N GLN A 71 6.31 -17.37 -7.75
CA GLN A 71 5.33 -18.02 -8.61
C GLN A 71 5.99 -18.45 -9.91
N GLU A 72 5.87 -19.72 -10.26
CA GLU A 72 6.29 -20.23 -11.57
C GLU A 72 5.53 -19.53 -12.70
N ALA A 73 6.21 -19.37 -13.84
CA ALA A 73 5.60 -18.75 -14.99
C ALA A 73 4.40 -19.53 -15.47
N SER A 74 3.28 -18.87 -15.51
CA SER A 74 2.02 -19.42 -16.04
C SER A 74 1.48 -18.52 -17.14
N SER A 75 0.86 -19.10 -18.17
CA SER A 75 0.27 -18.35 -19.25
C SER A 75 -1.25 -18.42 -19.23
N GLY A 76 -1.88 -17.31 -19.56
CA GLY A 76 -3.32 -17.21 -19.72
C GLY A 76 -3.67 -16.35 -20.92
N PHE A 77 -4.91 -16.49 -21.41
CA PHE A 77 -5.43 -15.65 -22.48
C PHE A 77 -6.39 -14.62 -21.90
N TYR A 78 -6.21 -13.38 -22.31
CA TYR A 78 -7.11 -12.27 -22.01
C TYR A 78 -7.91 -11.96 -23.27
N ASN A 79 -9.22 -12.17 -23.20
CA ASN A 79 -10.15 -11.91 -24.31
C ASN A 79 -10.67 -10.48 -24.23
N GLY A 80 -11.01 -9.91 -25.38
CA GLY A 80 -11.50 -8.54 -25.45
C GLY A 80 -10.40 -7.51 -25.18
N PHE A 81 -9.16 -7.89 -25.40
CA PHE A 81 -8.02 -6.97 -25.30
C PHE A 81 -8.05 -5.97 -26.43
N GLN A 82 -7.88 -4.68 -26.12
CA GLN A 82 -7.78 -3.59 -27.10
C GLN A 82 -6.34 -3.11 -27.15
N ASP A 83 -5.73 -3.20 -28.32
CA ASP A 83 -4.42 -2.60 -28.56
C ASP A 83 -4.59 -1.09 -28.78
N TYR A 84 -4.36 -0.31 -27.74
CA TYR A 84 -4.51 1.15 -27.78
C TYR A 84 -3.45 1.83 -28.65
N VAL A 85 -2.27 1.24 -28.80
CA VAL A 85 -1.20 1.78 -29.68
C VAL A 85 -1.60 1.61 -31.15
N ALA A 86 -2.06 0.42 -31.53
CA ALA A 86 -2.57 0.17 -32.87
C ALA A 86 -3.80 1.03 -33.19
N CYS A 87 -4.71 1.16 -32.21
CA CYS A 87 -5.89 2.02 -32.34
C CYS A 87 -5.51 3.48 -32.55
N TYR A 88 -4.57 4.01 -31.76
CA TYR A 88 -4.07 5.37 -31.94
C TYR A 88 -3.48 5.59 -33.35
N ALA A 89 -2.59 4.71 -33.78
CA ALA A 89 -1.98 4.82 -35.11
C ALA A 89 -3.03 4.79 -36.22
N TYR A 90 -4.04 3.94 -36.11
CA TYR A 90 -5.13 3.85 -37.07
C TYR A 90 -6.00 5.10 -37.11
N THR A 91 -6.36 5.67 -35.97
CA THR A 91 -7.14 6.92 -35.90
C THR A 91 -6.40 8.12 -36.44
N GLN A 92 -5.08 8.19 -36.23
CA GLN A 92 -4.24 9.24 -36.83
C GLN A 92 -4.18 9.14 -38.35
N ALA A 93 -4.17 7.92 -38.89
CA ALA A 93 -4.18 7.68 -40.34
C ALA A 93 -5.56 7.93 -41.00
N ASN A 94 -6.65 7.91 -40.18
CA ASN A 94 -8.03 8.03 -40.67
C ASN A 94 -8.83 9.08 -39.88
N PRO A 95 -8.39 10.34 -39.79
CA PRO A 95 -8.97 11.37 -38.92
C PRO A 95 -10.42 11.78 -39.28
N ALA A 96 -10.85 11.46 -40.50
CA ALA A 96 -12.21 11.78 -40.95
C ALA A 96 -13.28 10.78 -40.43
N VAL A 97 -12.85 9.61 -39.94
CA VAL A 97 -13.73 8.50 -39.59
C VAL A 97 -13.80 8.29 -38.06
N TYR A 98 -12.69 8.58 -37.37
CA TYR A 98 -12.57 8.27 -35.94
C TYR A 98 -12.21 9.50 -35.12
N ASN A 99 -12.95 9.70 -34.00
CA ASN A 99 -12.59 10.68 -33.01
C ASN A 99 -11.65 10.02 -31.97
N TYR A 100 -10.42 10.48 -31.90
CA TYR A 100 -9.41 9.98 -30.96
C TYR A 100 -9.83 10.03 -29.47
N ALA A 101 -10.78 10.88 -29.12
CA ALA A 101 -11.26 11.01 -27.73
C ALA A 101 -12.06 9.79 -27.24
N ASP A 102 -12.52 8.91 -28.13
CA ASP A 102 -13.34 7.76 -27.79
C ASP A 102 -12.69 6.44 -28.22
N TYR A 103 -11.83 5.90 -27.33
CA TYR A 103 -11.15 4.62 -27.56
C TYR A 103 -12.09 3.41 -27.65
N THR A 104 -13.36 3.57 -27.26
CA THR A 104 -14.32 2.46 -27.23
C THR A 104 -14.84 2.09 -28.61
N GLU A 105 -14.69 2.96 -29.59
CA GLU A 105 -15.17 2.75 -30.96
C GLU A 105 -14.13 2.17 -31.91
N CYS A 106 -12.88 1.97 -31.43
CA CYS A 106 -11.83 1.45 -32.29
C CYS A 106 -11.88 -0.08 -32.39
N GLU A 107 -12.30 -0.59 -33.54
CA GLU A 107 -12.35 -2.06 -33.79
C GLU A 107 -10.98 -2.65 -34.16
N VAL A 108 -9.97 -1.80 -34.40
CA VAL A 108 -8.62 -2.23 -34.78
C VAL A 108 -7.85 -2.70 -33.55
N GLY A 109 -7.19 -3.84 -33.68
CA GLY A 109 -6.39 -4.42 -32.60
C GLY A 109 -7.19 -5.10 -31.49
N GLN A 110 -8.51 -5.32 -31.67
CA GLN A 110 -9.30 -6.14 -30.75
C GLN A 110 -8.95 -7.62 -30.95
N GLY A 111 -8.78 -8.33 -29.82
CA GLY A 111 -8.46 -9.75 -29.89
C GLY A 111 -8.20 -10.40 -28.55
N SER A 112 -7.56 -11.54 -28.60
CA SER A 112 -7.04 -12.25 -27.44
C SER A 112 -5.54 -12.13 -27.40
N VAL A 113 -4.98 -11.77 -26.26
CA VAL A 113 -3.53 -11.76 -26.03
C VAL A 113 -3.16 -12.83 -25.01
N GLN A 114 -2.03 -13.49 -25.24
CA GLN A 114 -1.43 -14.35 -24.25
C GLN A 114 -0.59 -13.49 -23.30
N ALA A 115 -0.91 -13.54 -22.04
CA ALA A 115 -0.09 -12.94 -20.99
C ALA A 115 0.66 -14.02 -20.21
N LEU A 116 1.90 -13.72 -19.88
CA LEU A 116 2.74 -14.53 -19.00
C LEU A 116 2.74 -13.91 -17.62
N LEU A 117 2.39 -14.70 -16.62
CA LEU A 117 2.38 -14.32 -15.23
C LEU A 117 3.47 -15.07 -14.50
N SER A 118 4.39 -14.37 -13.85
CA SER A 118 5.48 -14.97 -13.08
C SER A 118 5.73 -14.19 -11.81
N GLY A 119 6.39 -14.81 -10.86
CA GLY A 119 6.91 -14.13 -9.67
C GLY A 119 8.01 -13.12 -10.05
N ASN A 120 8.22 -12.16 -9.14
CA ASN A 120 9.28 -11.17 -9.26
C ASN A 120 10.14 -11.19 -8.00
N THR A 121 11.34 -11.75 -8.09
CA THR A 121 12.29 -11.86 -6.99
C THR A 121 12.98 -10.54 -6.62
N THR A 122 12.71 -9.45 -7.36
CA THR A 122 13.27 -8.12 -7.08
C THR A 122 12.34 -7.24 -6.25
N LEU A 123 11.17 -7.74 -5.87
CA LEU A 123 10.24 -7.03 -5.00
C LEU A 123 10.90 -6.72 -3.66
N LYS A 124 10.60 -5.53 -3.15
CA LYS A 124 10.99 -5.07 -1.82
C LYS A 124 9.81 -5.20 -0.86
N GLU A 125 10.09 -5.04 0.41
CA GLU A 125 9.07 -4.92 1.44
C GLU A 125 8.18 -3.68 1.24
N GLU A 126 6.93 -3.81 1.65
CA GLU A 126 6.01 -2.70 1.82
C GLU A 126 6.31 -2.04 3.18
N GLU A 127 6.39 -0.73 3.20
CA GLU A 127 6.63 0.05 4.41
C GLU A 127 5.40 0.89 4.75
N GLY A 128 5.07 0.96 6.02
CA GLY A 128 3.95 1.75 6.50
C GLY A 128 4.34 2.62 7.68
N GLU A 129 3.85 3.85 7.69
CA GLU A 129 3.91 4.76 8.83
C GLU A 129 2.50 5.09 9.28
N ASN A 130 2.28 5.11 10.57
CA ASN A 130 0.99 5.45 11.16
C ASN A 130 1.17 6.49 12.26
N PHE A 131 0.40 7.56 12.17
CA PHE A 131 0.32 8.62 13.18
C PHE A 131 -1.12 8.73 13.66
N GLN A 132 -1.29 8.83 14.98
CA GLN A 132 -2.60 8.99 15.59
C GLN A 132 -2.56 10.00 16.72
N LEU A 133 -3.54 10.89 16.74
CA LEU A 133 -3.83 11.80 17.84
C LEU A 133 -5.29 11.61 18.26
N GLY A 134 -5.50 11.27 19.53
CA GLY A 134 -6.82 11.02 20.08
C GLY A 134 -7.11 11.88 21.31
N LEU A 135 -8.37 12.23 21.48
CA LEU A 135 -8.90 12.90 22.65
C LEU A 135 -10.14 12.14 23.14
N VAL A 136 -10.15 11.83 24.41
CA VAL A 136 -11.34 11.26 25.10
C VAL A 136 -11.69 12.19 26.25
N TRP A 137 -12.90 12.71 26.25
CA TRP A 137 -13.38 13.65 27.25
C TRP A 137 -14.73 13.21 27.83
N ASN A 138 -14.75 12.90 29.11
CA ASN A 138 -15.96 12.65 29.88
C ASN A 138 -16.53 14.00 30.32
N ILE A 139 -17.47 14.54 29.56
CA ILE A 139 -18.05 15.88 29.80
C ILE A 139 -18.92 15.86 31.07
N ASN A 140 -19.65 14.78 31.28
CA ASN A 140 -20.41 14.51 32.49
C ASN A 140 -20.82 13.04 32.53
N ASN A 141 -21.51 12.58 33.57
CA ASN A 141 -21.91 11.16 33.80
C ASN A 141 -22.77 10.53 32.68
N ASN A 142 -23.29 11.34 31.76
CA ASN A 142 -24.18 10.88 30.68
C ASN A 142 -23.66 11.21 29.27
N LEU A 143 -22.52 11.89 29.18
CA LEU A 143 -21.98 12.37 27.89
C LEU A 143 -20.46 12.27 27.88
N ASP A 144 -19.95 11.54 26.92
CA ASP A 144 -18.54 11.46 26.57
C ASP A 144 -18.32 11.83 25.09
N LEU A 145 -17.17 12.39 24.80
CA LEU A 145 -16.72 12.76 23.47
C LEU A 145 -15.38 12.10 23.18
N THR A 146 -15.30 11.42 22.06
CA THR A 146 -14.03 10.89 21.53
C THR A 146 -13.78 11.46 20.13
N ILE A 147 -12.56 11.96 19.92
CA ILE A 147 -12.09 12.44 18.61
C ILE A 147 -10.77 11.75 18.34
N ASP A 148 -10.64 11.12 17.17
CA ASP A 148 -9.41 10.53 16.68
C ASP A 148 -9.07 11.11 15.31
N LEU A 149 -7.84 11.60 15.18
CA LEU A 149 -7.21 11.99 13.93
C LEU A 149 -6.11 10.97 13.64
N TYR A 150 -6.06 10.48 12.43
CA TYR A 150 -5.01 9.52 12.03
C TYR A 150 -4.54 9.79 10.61
N GLU A 151 -3.29 9.45 10.36
CA GLU A 151 -2.65 9.43 9.06
C GLU A 151 -1.95 8.09 8.88
N VAL A 152 -2.14 7.47 7.72
CA VAL A 152 -1.49 6.22 7.34
C VAL A 152 -0.81 6.44 6.00
N LEU A 153 0.51 6.32 5.99
CA LEU A 153 1.34 6.35 4.79
C LEU A 153 1.74 4.91 4.45
N LEU A 154 1.60 4.52 3.20
CA LEU A 154 2.01 3.21 2.71
C LEU A 154 2.92 3.41 1.50
N GLU A 155 4.13 2.89 1.59
CA GLU A 155 5.11 2.94 0.53
C GLU A 155 5.40 1.55 -0.04
N SER A 156 5.80 1.51 -1.30
CA SER A 156 6.18 0.28 -2.01
C SER A 156 5.11 -0.81 -2.02
N ALA A 157 3.83 -0.42 -2.04
CA ALA A 157 2.73 -1.38 -2.07
C ALA A 157 2.83 -2.33 -3.27
N VAL A 158 2.83 -3.64 -2.98
CA VAL A 158 2.93 -4.69 -4.00
C VAL A 158 1.55 -4.97 -4.58
N THR A 159 1.38 -4.66 -5.85
CA THR A 159 0.14 -4.91 -6.58
C THR A 159 0.41 -5.75 -7.82
N ARG A 160 -0.61 -6.48 -8.25
CA ARG A 160 -0.57 -7.17 -9.55
C ARG A 160 -1.17 -6.25 -10.59
N GLU A 161 -0.38 -5.91 -11.59
CA GLU A 161 -0.89 -5.15 -12.71
C GLU A 161 -1.64 -6.03 -13.71
N SER A 162 -2.73 -5.49 -14.23
CA SER A 162 -3.48 -6.12 -15.31
C SER A 162 -2.85 -5.77 -16.67
N PRO A 163 -2.78 -6.71 -17.61
CA PRO A 163 -2.37 -6.41 -18.99
C PRO A 163 -3.17 -5.27 -19.63
N TYR A 164 -4.44 -5.12 -19.24
CA TYR A 164 -5.30 -4.02 -19.71
C TYR A 164 -4.80 -2.66 -19.21
N THR A 165 -4.35 -2.58 -17.94
CA THR A 165 -3.83 -1.33 -17.36
C THR A 165 -2.53 -0.92 -18.02
N ILE A 166 -1.62 -1.86 -18.24
CA ILE A 166 -0.32 -1.62 -18.89
C ILE A 166 -0.55 -1.10 -20.31
N ASN A 167 -1.35 -1.81 -21.10
CA ASN A 167 -1.65 -1.42 -22.47
C ASN A 167 -2.32 -0.04 -22.59
N TYR A 168 -3.24 0.27 -21.66
CA TYR A 168 -3.88 1.59 -21.63
C TYR A 168 -2.88 2.71 -21.31
N ALA A 169 -1.94 2.46 -20.41
CA ALA A 169 -0.89 3.42 -20.07
C ALA A 169 0.06 3.64 -21.25
N GLU A 170 0.47 2.57 -21.94
CA GLU A 170 1.31 2.66 -23.15
C GLU A 170 0.62 3.45 -24.26
N GLY A 171 -0.68 3.22 -24.50
CA GLY A 171 -1.46 3.96 -25.50
C GLY A 171 -1.60 5.46 -25.20
N LYS A 172 -1.50 5.86 -23.92
CA LYS A 172 -1.51 7.29 -23.55
C LYS A 172 -0.15 7.98 -23.66
N CYS A 173 0.92 7.24 -23.68
CA CYS A 173 2.29 7.79 -23.77
C CYS A 173 2.73 8.10 -25.21
N THR A 174 1.91 7.76 -26.19
CA THR A 174 2.12 8.03 -27.62
C THR A 174 1.32 9.24 -28.09
#